data_0d0cbc4918f341c706d70e70639054e4
#
_entry.id   0d0cbc4918f341c706d70e70639054e4
#
_cell.length_a   1.000
_cell.length_b   1.000
_cell.length_c   1.000
_cell.angle_alpha   90.00
_cell.angle_beta   90.00
_cell.angle_gamma   90.00
#
_symmetry.space_group_name_H-M   'P 1'
#
loop_
_entity.id
_entity.type
_entity.pdbx_description
1 polymer ?
#
loop_
_entity_poly.entity_id
_entity_poly.type
_entity_poly.pdbx_seq_one_letter_code
_entity_poly.pdbx_strand_id
1 'polypeptide(L)'
;MNRIVFDTETVSLNKRFIYNIGYVITDGDGKTLVERDLVIRQVYDNRPLFETAYYAGKRPIYTSEMKARRMKKVSWGEACRIMCKDIKDYKVVDGYAYNSDFDEKAFYFTHCFFGNKRRPLDGIKVHDIMDYIKVITKTKEYKDFCKENGFVTKHSTPRAKQTAESVYAYLTFNPHYVEQHTALADSRIESFILTKCLELRETE
;
A
#
# COMPACT_ATOMS: atom_id res chain seq x y z
N MET A 1 -9.94 -4.65 -17.06
CA MET A 1 -9.56 -5.83 -16.25
C MET A 1 -9.47 -5.42 -14.79
N ASN A 2 -9.89 -6.30 -13.84
CA ASN A 2 -9.81 -5.95 -12.43
C ASN A 2 -8.39 -6.13 -11.90
N ARG A 3 -7.98 -5.21 -11.02
CA ARG A 3 -6.65 -5.16 -10.41
C ARG A 3 -6.76 -4.98 -8.89
N ILE A 4 -5.77 -5.45 -8.15
CA ILE A 4 -5.63 -5.22 -6.72
C ILE A 4 -4.45 -4.29 -6.47
N VAL A 5 -4.67 -3.23 -5.70
CA VAL A 5 -3.61 -2.39 -5.16
C VAL A 5 -3.53 -2.66 -3.66
N PHE A 6 -2.34 -2.95 -3.15
CA PHE A 6 -2.16 -3.37 -1.76
C PHE A 6 -0.91 -2.73 -1.14
N ASP A 7 -0.99 -2.52 0.15
CA ASP A 7 0.10 -2.06 0.99
C ASP A 7 0.17 -2.87 2.28
N THR A 8 1.34 -2.93 2.90
CA THR A 8 1.55 -3.64 4.16
C THR A 8 2.31 -2.82 5.17
N GLU A 9 1.81 -2.81 6.41
CA GLU A 9 2.54 -2.28 7.55
C GLU A 9 3.25 -3.40 8.31
N THR A 10 4.54 -3.20 8.57
CA THR A 10 5.42 -4.23 9.17
C THR A 10 6.06 -3.77 10.47
N VAL A 11 6.45 -4.73 11.33
CA VAL A 11 7.05 -4.44 12.63
C VAL A 11 8.48 -3.91 12.53
N SER A 12 9.24 -4.29 11.50
CA SER A 12 10.58 -3.75 11.26
C SER A 12 11.01 -3.97 9.83
N LEU A 13 11.95 -3.16 9.34
CA LEU A 13 12.55 -3.31 8.01
C LEU A 13 13.28 -4.66 7.84
N ASN A 14 13.82 -5.23 8.91
CA ASN A 14 14.59 -6.48 8.86
C ASN A 14 13.70 -7.72 8.98
N LYS A 15 12.73 -7.71 9.91
CA LYS A 15 11.87 -8.88 10.17
C LYS A 15 10.61 -8.88 9.32
N ARG A 16 10.18 -7.75 8.81
CA ARG A 16 9.05 -7.54 7.88
C ARG A 16 7.79 -8.37 8.18
N PHE A 17 7.51 -8.68 9.48
CA PHE A 17 6.26 -9.33 9.84
C PHE A 17 5.12 -8.34 9.70
N ILE A 18 4.18 -8.68 8.86
CA ILE A 18 3.01 -7.87 8.58
C ILE A 18 2.10 -7.84 9.79
N TYR A 19 1.76 -6.63 10.27
CA TYR A 19 0.71 -6.45 11.27
C TYR A 19 -0.57 -5.82 10.71
N ASN A 20 -0.50 -5.21 9.52
CA ASN A 20 -1.66 -4.69 8.82
C ASN A 20 -1.52 -4.90 7.30
N ILE A 21 -2.60 -5.33 6.67
CA ILE A 21 -2.74 -5.44 5.22
C ILE A 21 -3.91 -4.58 4.81
N GLY A 22 -3.67 -3.62 3.92
CA GLY A 22 -4.70 -2.88 3.23
C GLY A 22 -4.74 -3.27 1.76
N TYR A 23 -5.92 -3.31 1.16
CA TYR A 23 -6.02 -3.41 -0.28
C TYR A 23 -7.33 -2.87 -0.84
N VAL A 24 -7.25 -2.42 -2.06
CA VAL A 24 -8.37 -1.97 -2.89
C VAL A 24 -8.38 -2.82 -4.16
N ILE A 25 -9.53 -3.39 -4.51
CA ILE A 25 -9.75 -3.99 -5.82
C ILE A 25 -10.58 -3.02 -6.64
N THR A 26 -10.09 -2.70 -7.84
CA THR A 26 -10.78 -1.81 -8.78
C THR A 26 -11.05 -2.53 -10.09
N ASP A 27 -12.03 -2.03 -10.85
CA ASP A 27 -12.21 -2.39 -12.25
C ASP A 27 -11.18 -1.68 -13.16
N GLY A 28 -11.32 -1.87 -14.48
CA GLY A 28 -10.44 -1.26 -15.47
C GLY A 28 -10.44 0.26 -15.45
N ASP A 29 -11.56 0.87 -15.07
CA ASP A 29 -11.77 2.32 -15.05
C ASP A 29 -11.38 2.95 -13.69
N GLY A 30 -10.85 2.14 -12.77
CA GLY A 30 -10.43 2.61 -11.44
C GLY A 30 -11.56 2.70 -10.41
N LYS A 31 -12.78 2.25 -10.73
CA LYS A 31 -13.87 2.22 -9.77
C LYS A 31 -13.63 1.13 -8.73
N THR A 32 -13.71 1.50 -7.46
CA THR A 32 -13.56 0.59 -6.33
C THR A 32 -14.68 -0.45 -6.30
N LEU A 33 -14.32 -1.73 -6.27
CA LEU A 33 -15.21 -2.89 -6.14
C LEU A 33 -15.23 -3.43 -4.71
N VAL A 34 -14.08 -3.48 -4.06
CA VAL A 34 -13.94 -3.89 -2.65
C VAL A 34 -12.71 -3.26 -2.02
N GLU A 35 -12.81 -3.02 -0.72
CA GLU A 35 -11.70 -2.58 0.13
C GLU A 35 -11.60 -3.48 1.36
N ARG A 36 -10.38 -3.73 1.84
CA ARG A 36 -10.14 -4.45 3.10
C ARG A 36 -9.03 -3.80 3.89
N ASP A 37 -9.22 -3.81 5.19
CA ASP A 37 -8.24 -3.43 6.18
C ASP A 37 -8.14 -4.53 7.24
N LEU A 38 -7.05 -5.31 7.19
CA LEU A 38 -6.88 -6.54 7.95
C LEU A 38 -5.71 -6.41 8.93
N VAL A 39 -6.00 -6.42 10.22
CA VAL A 39 -4.98 -6.41 11.29
C VAL A 39 -4.61 -7.84 11.66
N ILE A 40 -3.34 -8.21 11.54
CA ILE A 40 -2.85 -9.57 11.77
C ILE A 40 -2.63 -9.81 13.27
N ARG A 41 -3.54 -10.59 13.86
CA ARG A 41 -3.58 -10.84 15.30
C ARG A 41 -2.26 -11.31 15.89
N GLN A 42 -1.59 -12.27 15.26
CA GLN A 42 -0.37 -12.88 15.79
C GLN A 42 0.76 -11.86 15.95
N VAL A 43 0.80 -10.82 15.13
CA VAL A 43 1.80 -9.75 15.21
C VAL A 43 1.31 -8.60 16.08
N TYR A 44 0.07 -8.13 15.84
CA TYR A 44 -0.50 -6.98 16.52
C TYR A 44 -0.69 -7.21 18.03
N ASP A 45 -1.16 -8.42 18.45
CA ASP A 45 -1.39 -8.76 19.86
C ASP A 45 -0.09 -9.18 20.58
N ASN A 46 0.97 -9.52 19.84
CA ASN A 46 2.31 -9.71 20.40
C ASN A 46 2.94 -8.34 20.67
N ARG A 47 2.65 -7.78 21.85
CA ARG A 47 3.01 -6.42 22.21
C ARG A 47 4.51 -6.14 22.10
N PRO A 48 5.42 -6.97 22.62
CA PRO A 48 6.85 -6.75 22.45
C PRO A 48 7.29 -6.70 20.99
N LEU A 49 6.67 -7.52 20.13
CA LEU A 49 6.96 -7.53 18.70
C LEU A 49 6.38 -6.29 18.02
N PHE A 50 5.13 -5.94 18.30
CA PHE A 50 4.47 -4.78 17.71
C PHE A 50 5.17 -3.46 18.07
N GLU A 51 5.69 -3.33 19.30
CA GLU A 51 6.42 -2.14 19.76
C GLU A 51 7.73 -1.89 19.00
N THR A 52 8.23 -2.88 18.23
CA THR A 52 9.37 -2.67 17.31
C THR A 52 8.99 -2.04 15.97
N ALA A 53 7.70 -1.85 15.70
CA ALA A 53 7.24 -1.23 14.47
C ALA A 53 7.58 0.26 14.44
N TYR A 54 7.95 0.77 13.26
CA TYR A 54 8.22 2.19 13.07
C TYR A 54 7.00 3.04 13.47
N TYR A 55 5.80 2.57 13.15
CA TYR A 55 4.54 3.24 13.45
C TYR A 55 3.81 2.66 14.69
N ALA A 56 4.52 2.06 15.64
CA ALA A 56 3.92 1.51 16.88
C ALA A 56 3.07 2.54 17.65
N GLY A 57 3.45 3.81 17.62
CA GLY A 57 2.68 4.92 18.22
C GLY A 57 1.27 5.10 17.64
N LYS A 58 0.95 4.52 16.49
CA LYS A 58 -0.39 4.55 15.87
C LYS A 58 -1.36 3.51 16.44
N ARG A 59 -0.95 2.68 17.39
CA ARG A 59 -1.82 1.68 18.04
C ARG A 59 -3.20 2.20 18.49
N PRO A 60 -3.33 3.45 19.03
CA PRO A 60 -4.65 4.01 19.35
C PRO A 60 -5.58 4.13 18.14
N ILE A 61 -5.03 4.50 16.96
CA ILE A 61 -5.79 4.60 15.70
C ILE A 61 -6.34 3.21 15.35
N TYR A 62 -5.49 2.18 15.31
CA TYR A 62 -5.91 0.79 15.05
C TYR A 62 -7.01 0.34 16.02
N THR A 63 -6.87 0.66 17.31
CA THR A 63 -7.86 0.30 18.32
C THR A 63 -9.20 0.99 18.06
N SER A 64 -9.19 2.27 17.69
CA SER A 64 -10.40 3.04 17.34
C SER A 64 -11.07 2.49 16.09
N GLU A 65 -10.29 2.23 15.03
CA GLU A 65 -10.79 1.73 13.75
C GLU A 65 -11.40 0.32 13.87
N MET A 66 -10.78 -0.55 14.69
CA MET A 66 -11.34 -1.87 14.98
C MET A 66 -12.65 -1.78 15.80
N LYS A 67 -12.74 -0.86 16.78
CA LYS A 67 -13.99 -0.61 17.51
C LYS A 67 -15.09 -0.10 16.59
N ALA A 68 -14.74 0.75 15.64
CA ALA A 68 -15.65 1.28 14.62
C ALA A 68 -15.97 0.28 13.49
N ARG A 69 -15.40 -0.93 13.54
CA ARG A 69 -15.54 -2.00 12.53
C ARG A 69 -15.06 -1.61 11.14
N ARG A 70 -14.19 -0.63 11.02
CA ARG A 70 -13.53 -0.26 9.77
C ARG A 70 -12.27 -1.08 9.51
N MET A 71 -11.60 -1.55 10.56
CA MET A 71 -10.52 -2.55 10.49
C MET A 71 -10.98 -3.87 11.08
N LYS A 72 -10.58 -4.99 10.47
CA LYS A 72 -10.90 -6.34 10.96
C LYS A 72 -9.65 -7.04 11.46
N LYS A 73 -9.63 -7.39 12.78
CA LYS A 73 -8.55 -8.20 13.34
C LYS A 73 -8.77 -9.68 13.05
N VAL A 74 -7.82 -10.29 12.35
CA VAL A 74 -7.89 -11.67 11.85
C VAL A 74 -6.59 -12.43 12.11
N SER A 75 -6.61 -13.75 12.01
CA SER A 75 -5.38 -14.54 11.94
C SER A 75 -4.74 -14.41 10.55
N TRP A 76 -3.43 -14.70 10.45
CA TRP A 76 -2.74 -14.77 9.16
C TRP A 76 -3.45 -15.67 8.16
N GLY A 77 -3.82 -16.89 8.59
CA GLY A 77 -4.54 -17.83 7.73
C GLY A 77 -5.92 -17.33 7.29
N GLU A 78 -6.63 -16.56 8.13
CA GLU A 78 -7.89 -15.91 7.75
C GLU A 78 -7.67 -14.77 6.76
N ALA A 79 -6.62 -13.95 6.95
CA ALA A 79 -6.26 -12.89 6.02
C ALA A 79 -5.95 -13.47 4.63
N CYS A 80 -5.12 -14.51 4.56
CA CYS A 80 -4.83 -15.22 3.30
C CYS A 80 -6.11 -15.75 2.63
N ARG A 81 -7.03 -16.35 3.41
CA ARG A 81 -8.29 -16.87 2.87
C ARG A 81 -9.20 -15.77 2.32
N ILE A 82 -9.30 -14.64 3.03
CA ILE A 82 -10.10 -13.48 2.59
C ILE A 82 -9.52 -12.94 1.28
N MET A 83 -8.22 -12.67 1.23
CA MET A 83 -7.57 -12.10 0.06
C MET A 83 -7.64 -13.02 -1.15
N CYS A 84 -7.36 -14.34 -0.99
CA CYS A 84 -7.52 -15.32 -2.07
C CYS A 84 -8.97 -15.40 -2.58
N LYS A 85 -9.96 -15.30 -1.66
CA LYS A 85 -11.37 -15.29 -2.04
C LYS A 85 -11.72 -14.06 -2.86
N ASP A 86 -11.34 -12.88 -2.40
CA ASP A 86 -11.62 -11.62 -3.08
C ASP A 86 -10.93 -11.59 -4.47
N ILE A 87 -9.66 -11.99 -4.57
CA ILE A 87 -8.94 -12.12 -5.84
C ILE A 87 -9.70 -13.01 -6.83
N LYS A 88 -10.20 -14.17 -6.37
CA LYS A 88 -10.96 -15.10 -7.21
C LYS A 88 -12.33 -14.54 -7.59
N ASP A 89 -13.10 -14.03 -6.63
CA ASP A 89 -14.46 -13.56 -6.83
C ASP A 89 -14.52 -12.35 -7.78
N TYR A 90 -13.55 -11.46 -7.65
CA TYR A 90 -13.42 -10.26 -8.50
C TYR A 90 -12.58 -10.51 -9.76
N LYS A 91 -12.12 -11.75 -10.01
CA LYS A 91 -11.32 -12.11 -11.20
C LYS A 91 -10.12 -11.18 -11.40
N VAL A 92 -9.40 -10.90 -10.32
CA VAL A 92 -8.19 -10.07 -10.36
C VAL A 92 -7.11 -10.78 -11.17
N VAL A 93 -6.43 -10.05 -12.05
CA VAL A 93 -5.37 -10.56 -12.92
C VAL A 93 -4.00 -10.00 -12.57
N ASP A 94 -3.94 -8.74 -12.12
CA ASP A 94 -2.72 -8.04 -11.80
C ASP A 94 -2.77 -7.43 -10.39
N GLY A 95 -1.63 -7.45 -9.70
CA GLY A 95 -1.40 -6.81 -8.42
C GLY A 95 -0.46 -5.62 -8.57
N TYR A 96 -0.63 -4.62 -7.71
CA TYR A 96 0.18 -3.41 -7.70
C TYR A 96 0.49 -3.00 -6.27
N ALA A 97 1.72 -2.54 -6.02
CA ALA A 97 2.13 -1.92 -4.76
C ALA A 97 3.19 -0.85 -5.03
N TYR A 98 3.31 0.11 -4.14
CA TYR A 98 4.35 1.13 -4.24
C TYR A 98 5.65 0.60 -3.63
N ASN A 99 6.72 0.46 -4.45
CA ASN A 99 7.92 -0.27 -4.07
C ASN A 99 7.63 -1.76 -3.74
N SER A 100 6.99 -2.45 -4.69
CA SER A 100 6.39 -3.78 -4.53
C SER A 100 7.32 -4.86 -3.95
N ASP A 101 8.64 -4.75 -4.19
CA ASP A 101 9.64 -5.66 -3.63
C ASP A 101 9.60 -5.71 -2.09
N PHE A 102 9.26 -4.60 -1.44
CA PHE A 102 9.12 -4.56 0.00
C PHE A 102 7.93 -5.40 0.49
N ASP A 103 6.76 -5.20 -0.12
CA ASP A 103 5.52 -5.87 0.27
C ASP A 103 5.54 -7.35 -0.08
N GLU A 104 6.03 -7.71 -1.27
CA GLU A 104 6.19 -9.11 -1.66
C GLU A 104 7.10 -9.87 -0.69
N LYS A 105 8.21 -9.27 -0.27
CA LYS A 105 9.09 -9.84 0.77
C LYS A 105 8.39 -9.93 2.12
N ALA A 106 7.60 -8.93 2.50
CA ALA A 106 6.85 -8.95 3.76
C ALA A 106 5.81 -10.08 3.76
N PHE A 107 5.08 -10.28 2.66
CA PHE A 107 4.19 -11.43 2.47
C PHE A 107 4.94 -12.76 2.57
N TYR A 108 6.06 -12.88 1.88
CA TYR A 108 6.88 -14.09 1.91
C TYR A 108 7.37 -14.43 3.32
N PHE A 109 8.00 -13.49 4.04
CA PHE A 109 8.51 -13.71 5.39
C PHE A 109 7.40 -14.05 6.38
N THR A 110 6.29 -13.32 6.35
CA THR A 110 5.16 -13.57 7.23
C THR A 110 4.54 -14.95 6.95
N HIS A 111 4.46 -15.32 5.67
CA HIS A 111 3.96 -16.62 5.26
C HIS A 111 4.87 -17.77 5.69
N CYS A 112 6.20 -17.65 5.52
CA CYS A 112 7.16 -18.65 5.97
C CYS A 112 7.11 -18.89 7.48
N PHE A 113 6.85 -17.82 8.25
CA PHE A 113 6.84 -17.91 9.71
C PHE A 113 5.54 -18.49 10.28
N PHE A 114 4.39 -17.99 9.81
CA PHE A 114 3.09 -18.46 10.35
C PHE A 114 2.54 -19.68 9.62
N GLY A 115 3.03 -19.97 8.44
CA GLY A 115 2.58 -21.05 7.58
C GLY A 115 1.15 -20.87 7.09
N ASN A 116 0.89 -21.28 5.89
CA ASN A 116 -0.45 -21.50 5.35
C ASN A 116 -0.35 -22.26 4.04
N LYS A 117 -1.40 -23.00 3.66
CA LYS A 117 -1.50 -23.64 2.35
C LYS A 117 -1.80 -22.64 1.22
N ARG A 118 -2.30 -21.46 1.55
CA ARG A 118 -2.72 -20.44 0.59
C ARG A 118 -1.79 -19.24 0.65
N ARG A 119 -1.27 -18.85 -0.49
CA ARG A 119 -0.50 -17.61 -0.66
C ARG A 119 -1.36 -16.63 -1.45
N PRO A 120 -1.68 -15.47 -0.89
CA PRO A 120 -2.64 -14.55 -1.50
C PRO A 120 -2.28 -14.10 -2.91
N LEU A 121 -1.00 -13.91 -3.17
CA LEU A 121 -0.51 -13.39 -4.46
C LEU A 121 -0.02 -14.48 -5.43
N ASP A 122 -0.18 -15.78 -5.09
CA ASP A 122 0.21 -16.86 -6.00
C ASP A 122 -0.64 -16.79 -7.29
N GLY A 123 0.06 -16.73 -8.43
CA GLY A 123 -0.56 -16.63 -9.74
C GLY A 123 -0.99 -15.21 -10.15
N ILE A 124 -0.75 -14.21 -9.31
CA ILE A 124 -0.93 -12.79 -9.62
C ILE A 124 0.42 -12.19 -10.00
N LYS A 125 0.47 -11.51 -11.15
CA LYS A 125 1.65 -10.73 -11.50
C LYS A 125 1.62 -9.42 -10.73
N VAL A 126 2.66 -9.19 -9.92
CA VAL A 126 2.80 -7.94 -9.16
C VAL A 126 3.65 -6.94 -9.94
N HIS A 127 3.20 -5.71 -9.99
CA HIS A 127 3.84 -4.59 -10.66
C HIS A 127 4.19 -3.50 -9.65
N ASP A 128 5.33 -2.85 -9.83
CA ASP A 128 5.71 -1.71 -9.01
C ASP A 128 5.09 -0.40 -9.56
N ILE A 129 4.30 0.28 -8.72
CA ILE A 129 3.71 1.59 -9.06
C ILE A 129 4.80 2.63 -9.34
N MET A 130 5.99 2.49 -8.75
CA MET A 130 7.13 3.37 -9.04
C MET A 130 7.55 3.36 -10.53
N ASP A 131 7.25 2.31 -11.28
CA ASP A 131 7.47 2.30 -12.73
C ASP A 131 6.41 3.10 -13.50
N TYR A 132 5.22 3.20 -12.96
CA TYR A 132 4.10 3.92 -13.56
C TYR A 132 4.18 5.43 -13.33
N ILE A 133 4.58 5.86 -12.14
CA ILE A 133 4.69 7.29 -11.81
C ILE A 133 5.76 8.04 -12.61
N LYS A 134 6.62 7.33 -13.36
CA LYS A 134 7.66 7.95 -14.20
C LYS A 134 7.08 8.89 -15.24
N VAL A 135 5.87 8.67 -15.71
CA VAL A 135 5.14 9.58 -16.63
C VAL A 135 4.89 10.95 -15.98
N ILE A 136 4.75 11.00 -14.66
CA ILE A 136 4.55 12.22 -13.88
C ILE A 136 5.89 12.78 -13.37
N THR A 137 6.69 11.95 -12.69
CA THR A 137 7.85 12.41 -11.92
C THR A 137 9.03 12.90 -12.78
N LYS A 138 9.03 12.58 -14.08
CA LYS A 138 10.02 13.09 -15.03
C LYS A 138 9.67 14.49 -15.55
N THR A 139 8.43 14.94 -15.44
CA THR A 139 7.98 16.24 -15.95
C THR A 139 8.64 17.41 -15.22
N LYS A 140 8.70 18.54 -15.88
CA LYS A 140 9.22 19.79 -15.27
C LYS A 140 8.25 20.29 -14.21
N GLU A 141 6.96 20.23 -14.49
CA GLU A 141 5.87 20.68 -13.64
C GLU A 141 5.89 19.98 -12.27
N TYR A 142 6.08 18.66 -12.27
CA TYR A 142 6.21 17.91 -11.02
C TYR A 142 7.45 18.32 -10.21
N LYS A 143 8.58 18.51 -10.89
CA LYS A 143 9.84 18.89 -10.23
C LYS A 143 9.76 20.29 -9.63
N ASP A 144 9.13 21.22 -10.36
CA ASP A 144 8.93 22.58 -9.89
C ASP A 144 7.98 22.58 -8.68
N PHE A 145 6.83 21.87 -8.76
CA PHE A 145 5.93 21.66 -7.61
C PHE A 145 6.65 21.12 -6.38
N CYS A 146 7.46 20.07 -6.54
CA CYS A 146 8.22 19.48 -5.42
C CYS A 146 9.20 20.49 -4.79
N LYS A 147 9.88 21.29 -5.61
CA LYS A 147 10.81 22.31 -5.14
C LYS A 147 10.10 23.41 -4.35
N GLU A 148 8.99 23.91 -4.86
CA GLU A 148 8.21 24.98 -4.26
C GLU A 148 7.55 24.56 -2.93
N ASN A 149 7.18 23.27 -2.81
CA ASN A 149 6.44 22.76 -1.66
C ASN A 149 7.28 21.88 -0.71
N GLY A 150 8.60 21.85 -0.88
CA GLY A 150 9.50 21.16 0.05
C GLY A 150 9.53 19.62 -0.09
N PHE A 151 8.94 19.05 -1.15
CA PHE A 151 9.03 17.63 -1.47
C PHE A 151 10.37 17.27 -2.13
N VAL A 152 11.47 17.62 -1.46
CA VAL A 152 12.82 17.36 -1.95
C VAL A 152 13.62 16.50 -0.98
N THR A 153 14.62 15.80 -1.50
CA THR A 153 15.51 14.97 -0.68
C THR A 153 16.48 15.83 0.13
N LYS A 154 16.92 15.35 1.30
CA LYS A 154 17.88 16.02 2.20
C LYS A 154 19.33 15.78 1.78
N HIS A 155 19.64 15.82 0.48
CA HIS A 155 21.01 15.67 -0.03
C HIS A 155 21.61 17.04 -0.38
N SER A 156 22.94 17.10 -0.56
CA SER A 156 23.65 18.30 -1.02
C SER A 156 23.12 18.83 -2.35
N THR A 157 22.63 17.94 -3.21
CA THR A 157 21.89 18.28 -4.43
C THR A 157 20.46 17.76 -4.27
N PRO A 158 19.51 18.61 -3.81
CA PRO A 158 18.12 18.20 -3.59
C PRO A 158 17.46 17.76 -4.89
N ARG A 159 16.76 16.63 -4.84
CA ARG A 159 15.96 16.09 -5.95
C ARG A 159 14.51 15.98 -5.53
N ALA A 160 13.59 16.10 -6.47
CA ALA A 160 12.18 15.83 -6.22
C ALA A 160 11.99 14.42 -5.65
N LYS A 161 11.25 14.31 -4.55
CA LYS A 161 10.86 13.02 -3.99
C LYS A 161 9.97 12.28 -4.97
N GLN A 162 9.98 10.96 -4.86
CA GLN A 162 9.11 10.06 -5.65
C GLN A 162 8.34 9.15 -4.69
N THR A 163 7.87 9.69 -3.57
CA THR A 163 7.02 8.99 -2.60
C THR A 163 5.55 9.08 -3.02
N ALA A 164 4.71 8.13 -2.59
CA ALA A 164 3.27 8.18 -2.83
C ALA A 164 2.67 9.50 -2.33
N GLU A 165 3.09 9.98 -1.14
CA GLU A 165 2.70 11.27 -0.58
C GLU A 165 2.97 12.44 -1.55
N SER A 166 4.19 12.54 -2.10
CA SER A 166 4.55 13.66 -2.98
C SER A 166 3.82 13.61 -4.33
N VAL A 167 3.62 12.41 -4.87
CA VAL A 167 2.89 12.22 -6.14
C VAL A 167 1.40 12.52 -5.95
N TYR A 168 0.81 12.04 -4.85
CA TYR A 168 -0.59 12.31 -4.53
C TYR A 168 -0.84 13.80 -4.26
N ALA A 169 0.05 14.47 -3.49
CA ALA A 169 -0.01 15.90 -3.24
C ALA A 169 0.00 16.70 -4.55
N TYR A 170 0.85 16.31 -5.51
CA TYR A 170 0.89 16.93 -6.84
C TYR A 170 -0.41 16.72 -7.62
N LEU A 171 -0.87 15.47 -7.72
CA LEU A 171 -2.06 15.12 -8.50
C LEU A 171 -3.36 15.73 -7.98
N THR A 172 -3.40 15.99 -6.67
CA THR A 172 -4.58 16.58 -6.01
C THR A 172 -4.44 18.09 -5.77
N PHE A 173 -3.32 18.70 -6.18
CA PHE A 173 -2.99 20.11 -5.90
C PHE A 173 -3.08 20.45 -4.41
N ASN A 174 -2.75 19.48 -3.54
CA ASN A 174 -2.76 19.63 -2.08
C ASN A 174 -1.34 19.48 -1.49
N PRO A 175 -0.55 20.56 -1.42
CA PRO A 175 0.82 20.49 -0.91
C PRO A 175 0.90 20.23 0.60
N HIS A 176 -0.21 20.30 1.32
CA HIS A 176 -0.30 20.03 2.76
C HIS A 176 -0.77 18.61 3.06
N TYR A 177 -0.91 17.76 2.04
CA TYR A 177 -1.27 16.37 2.25
C TYR A 177 -0.21 15.66 3.08
N VAL A 178 -0.65 14.89 4.07
CA VAL A 178 0.19 14.04 4.92
C VAL A 178 -0.37 12.63 4.90
N GLU A 179 0.47 11.68 4.58
CA GLU A 179 0.12 10.27 4.52
C GLU A 179 -0.25 9.71 5.90
N GLN A 180 -1.31 8.91 5.95
CA GLN A 180 -1.80 8.37 7.22
C GLN A 180 -0.94 7.20 7.73
N HIS A 181 -0.23 6.52 6.85
CA HIS A 181 0.54 5.31 7.12
C HIS A 181 -0.29 4.25 7.84
N THR A 182 -1.39 3.89 7.24
CA THR A 182 -2.19 2.70 7.52
C THR A 182 -2.45 2.01 6.20
N ALA A 183 -2.29 0.70 6.16
CA ALA A 183 -2.19 -0.04 4.90
C ALA A 183 -3.38 0.21 3.94
N LEU A 184 -4.62 0.34 4.43
CA LEU A 184 -5.74 0.66 3.53
C LEU A 184 -5.73 2.12 3.07
N ALA A 185 -5.36 3.07 3.92
CA ALA A 185 -5.30 4.48 3.51
C ALA A 185 -4.25 4.65 2.40
N ASP A 186 -3.11 4.00 2.56
CA ASP A 186 -2.00 4.07 1.61
C ASP A 186 -2.36 3.34 0.30
N SER A 187 -2.98 2.16 0.35
CA SER A 187 -3.52 1.46 -0.84
C SER A 187 -4.55 2.28 -1.63
N ARG A 188 -5.36 3.10 -0.97
CA ARG A 188 -6.32 4.00 -1.64
C ARG A 188 -5.62 5.08 -2.45
N ILE A 189 -4.59 5.69 -1.87
CA ILE A 189 -3.78 6.73 -2.51
C ILE A 189 -3.03 6.13 -3.69
N GLU A 190 -2.41 4.99 -3.49
CA GLU A 190 -1.68 4.27 -4.52
C GLU A 190 -2.59 3.83 -5.68
N SER A 191 -3.81 3.38 -5.38
CA SER A 191 -4.83 3.06 -6.38
C SER A 191 -5.23 4.29 -7.21
N PHE A 192 -5.39 5.44 -6.56
CA PHE A 192 -5.65 6.71 -7.25
C PHE A 192 -4.47 7.11 -8.15
N ILE A 193 -3.24 7.08 -7.62
CA ILE A 193 -2.02 7.38 -8.38
C ILE A 193 -1.90 6.48 -9.60
N LEU A 194 -2.05 5.16 -9.41
CA LEU A 194 -1.97 4.19 -10.50
C LEU A 194 -3.00 4.48 -11.59
N THR A 195 -4.25 4.76 -11.20
CA THR A 195 -5.32 5.09 -12.15
C THR A 195 -4.95 6.31 -13.00
N LYS A 196 -4.46 7.37 -12.36
CA LYS A 196 -4.01 8.58 -13.07
C LYS A 196 -2.82 8.33 -13.99
N CYS A 197 -1.88 7.49 -13.58
CA CYS A 197 -0.75 7.12 -14.44
C CYS A 197 -1.18 6.29 -15.67
N LEU A 198 -2.18 5.43 -15.53
CA LEU A 198 -2.72 4.65 -16.63
C LEU A 198 -3.49 5.54 -17.61
N GLU A 199 -4.35 6.45 -17.12
CA GLU A 199 -5.04 7.44 -17.96
C GLU A 199 -4.06 8.26 -18.81
N LEU A 200 -2.94 8.72 -18.23
CA LEU A 200 -1.92 9.49 -18.95
C LEU A 200 -1.20 8.68 -20.02
N ARG A 201 -0.97 7.38 -19.79
CA ARG A 201 -0.31 6.51 -20.79
C ARG A 201 -1.18 6.16 -21.99
N GLU A 202 -2.50 6.18 -21.83
CA GLU A 202 -3.44 5.92 -22.92
C GLU A 202 -3.59 7.15 -23.86
N THR A 203 -3.13 8.32 -23.40
CA THR A 203 -3.22 9.58 -24.16
C THR A 203 -1.92 9.92 -24.92
N GLU A 204 -0.84 9.20 -24.69
CA GLU A 204 0.45 9.29 -25.43
C GLU A 204 0.47 8.34 -26.63
#